data_0fbcc6e495227ddb22fd3cd752137d66
#
_entry.id   0fbcc6e495227ddb22fd3cd752137d66
#
_cell.length_a   1.000
_cell.length_b   1.000
_cell.length_c   1.000
_cell.angle_alpha   90.00
_cell.angle_beta   90.00
_cell.angle_gamma   90.00
#
_symmetry.space_group_name_H-M   'P 1'
#
loop_
_entity.id
_entity.type
_entity.pdbx_description
1 polymer ?
#
loop_
_entity_poly.entity_id
_entity_poly.type
_entity_poly.pdbx_seq_one_letter_code
_entity_poly.pdbx_strand_id
1 'polypeptide(L)'
;MTIVMITHFMEEAAEADRVAVFQAGRVAMIGTPEEILTRADELAQLNLDMPASCCLGRALREKGVPVCAQVREADMVAEIARVYAERGGADVAVQPSASDSRMLDNASFATNEAAASEPVIEISHLSHSYSLSARERRRWRKRSTTADASSKQALWGNDPNSPWALRDVSLTVRRGEFLGLAGHTGSGKSTLVQHLNGLIRPQEGSVCALGLDLSSKKDAAAVKAKVGVVFQYPERQLFAETVAQDVAFGPRNLGLPEDEVARRVASSLARVGLDLAAIGDKNPFELSGGQQRRVAFAGVLAMEPEVLVLDEPMAGLDPAARGDFLGLIDRLHREGLTVVMVSHSMDDLANCCDRIVVMNEGAVFAEGTPAQVFAHADELKSIGLGVPAAQRMALALAQAGVPLRCDKLYTVEALADELAGLLLGCADVPLRVPCQAGSKAPTREEGC
;
A
#
# COMPACT_ATOMS: atom_id res chain seq x y z
N MET A 1 -2.64 -16.19 -31.07
CA MET A 1 -2.58 -14.71 -30.93
C MET A 1 -1.27 -14.39 -30.23
N THR A 2 -0.47 -13.43 -30.70
CA THR A 2 0.73 -12.97 -30.02
C THR A 2 0.37 -11.74 -29.19
N ILE A 3 0.78 -11.72 -27.93
CA ILE A 3 0.52 -10.60 -27.01
C ILE A 3 1.88 -10.03 -26.61
N VAL A 4 2.02 -8.70 -26.66
CA VAL A 4 3.15 -7.97 -26.11
C VAL A 4 2.62 -7.09 -25.00
N MET A 5 3.11 -7.33 -23.77
CA MET A 5 2.72 -6.58 -22.58
C MET A 5 3.92 -5.75 -22.11
N ILE A 6 3.65 -4.50 -21.73
CA ILE A 6 4.64 -3.63 -21.07
C ILE A 6 4.20 -3.48 -19.62
N THR A 7 5.03 -3.91 -18.70
CA THR A 7 4.74 -3.87 -17.26
C THR A 7 6.00 -3.58 -16.46
N HIS A 8 5.81 -3.09 -15.26
CA HIS A 8 6.82 -3.01 -14.20
C HIS A 8 6.47 -3.92 -13.02
N PHE A 9 5.39 -4.70 -13.15
CA PHE A 9 5.02 -5.71 -12.16
C PHE A 9 5.67 -7.05 -12.54
N MET A 10 6.54 -7.53 -11.68
CA MET A 10 7.33 -8.73 -11.96
C MET A 10 6.47 -10.01 -11.94
N GLU A 11 5.38 -10.01 -11.19
CA GLU A 11 4.38 -11.08 -11.18
C GLU A 11 3.71 -11.25 -12.54
N GLU A 12 3.40 -10.15 -13.23
CA GLU A 12 2.85 -10.18 -14.59
C GLU A 12 3.90 -10.65 -15.60
N ALA A 13 5.15 -10.20 -15.45
CA ALA A 13 6.26 -10.62 -16.29
C ALA A 13 6.57 -12.13 -16.13
N ALA A 14 6.32 -12.68 -14.94
CA ALA A 14 6.50 -14.09 -14.63
C ALA A 14 5.56 -15.03 -15.41
N GLU A 15 4.41 -14.53 -15.88
CA GLU A 15 3.44 -15.30 -16.65
C GLU A 15 3.70 -15.26 -18.16
N ALA A 16 4.70 -14.50 -18.62
CA ALA A 16 5.03 -14.39 -20.04
C ALA A 16 5.89 -15.58 -20.51
N ASP A 17 5.85 -15.89 -21.82
CA ASP A 17 6.76 -16.87 -22.45
C ASP A 17 8.22 -16.37 -22.50
N ARG A 18 8.38 -15.04 -22.67
CA ARG A 18 9.69 -14.38 -22.73
C ARG A 18 9.62 -12.99 -22.12
N VAL A 19 10.68 -12.61 -21.46
CA VAL A 19 10.88 -11.29 -20.85
C VAL A 19 12.00 -10.57 -21.57
N ALA A 20 11.79 -9.32 -21.93
CA ALA A 20 12.82 -8.40 -22.42
C ALA A 20 12.88 -7.18 -21.50
N VAL A 21 14.02 -6.97 -20.88
CA VAL A 21 14.26 -5.82 -19.99
C VAL A 21 14.90 -4.70 -20.80
N PHE A 22 14.28 -3.52 -20.73
CA PHE A 22 14.75 -2.32 -21.42
C PHE A 22 15.39 -1.34 -20.44
N GLN A 23 16.53 -0.77 -20.83
CA GLN A 23 17.20 0.31 -20.11
C GLN A 23 17.76 1.32 -21.11
N ALA A 24 17.50 2.60 -20.89
CA ALA A 24 18.01 3.70 -21.73
C ALA A 24 17.80 3.48 -23.24
N GLY A 25 16.63 2.96 -23.63
CA GLY A 25 16.28 2.71 -25.04
C GLY A 25 16.92 1.48 -25.68
N ARG A 26 17.56 0.62 -24.89
CA ARG A 26 18.22 -0.63 -25.36
C ARG A 26 17.69 -1.84 -24.60
N VAL A 27 17.74 -3.00 -25.22
CA VAL A 27 17.48 -4.27 -24.54
C VAL A 27 18.69 -4.61 -23.68
N ALA A 28 18.51 -4.60 -22.36
CA ALA A 28 19.54 -4.94 -21.40
C ALA A 28 19.64 -6.47 -21.21
N MET A 29 18.50 -7.14 -21.08
CA MET A 29 18.41 -8.59 -20.95
C MET A 29 17.23 -9.12 -21.75
N ILE A 30 17.33 -10.38 -22.21
CA ILE A 30 16.23 -11.11 -22.87
C ILE A 30 16.37 -12.60 -22.57
N GLY A 31 15.27 -13.26 -22.20
CA GLY A 31 15.26 -14.69 -21.89
C GLY A 31 13.90 -15.14 -21.42
N THR A 32 13.83 -16.34 -20.83
CA THR A 32 12.63 -16.80 -20.11
C THR A 32 12.49 -16.06 -18.77
N PRO A 33 11.29 -16.04 -18.18
CA PRO A 33 11.11 -15.49 -16.83
C PRO A 33 12.09 -16.07 -15.82
N GLU A 34 12.34 -17.37 -15.85
CA GLU A 34 13.26 -18.08 -14.95
C GLU A 34 14.71 -17.62 -15.12
N GLU A 35 15.13 -17.33 -16.36
CA GLU A 35 16.49 -16.84 -16.65
C GLU A 35 16.70 -15.39 -16.23
N ILE A 36 15.66 -14.57 -16.27
CA ILE A 36 15.75 -13.11 -16.03
C ILE A 36 15.39 -12.77 -14.59
N LEU A 37 14.22 -13.20 -14.11
CA LEU A 37 13.63 -12.72 -12.85
C LEU A 37 14.27 -13.34 -11.58
N THR A 38 15.18 -14.28 -11.75
CA THR A 38 15.99 -14.84 -10.63
C THR A 38 17.32 -14.10 -10.41
N ARG A 39 17.69 -13.15 -11.29
CA ARG A 39 18.96 -12.41 -11.24
C ARG A 39 18.83 -11.15 -10.39
N ALA A 40 18.72 -11.33 -9.08
CA ALA A 40 18.47 -10.26 -8.11
C ALA A 40 19.38 -9.04 -8.30
N ASP A 41 20.69 -9.24 -8.37
CA ASP A 41 21.67 -8.16 -8.41
C ASP A 41 21.64 -7.39 -9.74
N GLU A 42 21.39 -8.09 -10.86
CA GLU A 42 21.27 -7.47 -12.18
C GLU A 42 19.96 -6.68 -12.29
N LEU A 43 18.85 -7.22 -11.77
CA LEU A 43 17.55 -6.52 -11.71
C LEU A 43 17.64 -5.27 -10.83
N ALA A 44 18.26 -5.36 -9.66
CA ALA A 44 18.44 -4.22 -8.76
C ALA A 44 19.27 -3.09 -9.43
N GLN A 45 20.29 -3.41 -10.22
CA GLN A 45 21.07 -2.42 -11.00
C GLN A 45 20.21 -1.74 -12.08
N LEU A 46 19.12 -2.39 -12.52
CA LEU A 46 18.17 -1.88 -13.50
C LEU A 46 16.94 -1.23 -12.85
N ASN A 47 16.96 -1.04 -11.52
CA ASN A 47 15.84 -0.53 -10.70
C ASN A 47 14.56 -1.37 -10.79
N LEU A 48 14.72 -2.69 -10.98
CA LEU A 48 13.62 -3.66 -10.99
C LEU A 48 13.69 -4.55 -9.76
N ASP A 49 12.52 -4.95 -9.27
CA ASP A 49 12.37 -5.93 -8.20
C ASP A 49 12.34 -7.36 -8.73
N MET A 50 12.33 -8.30 -7.79
CA MET A 50 12.01 -9.71 -8.07
C MET A 50 10.55 -9.98 -7.71
N PRO A 51 9.93 -11.02 -8.32
CA PRO A 51 8.65 -11.55 -7.83
C PRO A 51 8.72 -11.93 -6.35
N ALA A 52 7.60 -11.81 -5.64
CA ALA A 52 7.52 -12.16 -4.22
C ALA A 52 7.94 -13.62 -3.93
N SER A 53 7.66 -14.54 -4.85
CA SER A 53 8.13 -15.95 -4.83
C SER A 53 9.65 -16.06 -4.82
N CYS A 54 10.34 -15.27 -5.65
CA CYS A 54 11.80 -15.23 -5.68
C CYS A 54 12.37 -14.63 -4.40
N CYS A 55 11.73 -13.57 -3.88
CA CYS A 55 12.10 -12.95 -2.60
C CYS A 55 11.98 -13.96 -1.45
N LEU A 56 10.87 -14.70 -1.39
CA LEU A 56 10.66 -15.76 -0.40
C LEU A 56 11.72 -16.87 -0.52
N GLY A 57 11.96 -17.36 -1.74
CA GLY A 57 12.99 -18.37 -1.99
C GLY A 57 14.39 -17.92 -1.60
N ARG A 58 14.74 -16.65 -1.81
CA ARG A 58 16.00 -16.05 -1.36
C ARG A 58 16.08 -15.99 0.16
N ALA A 59 15.06 -15.44 0.83
CA ALA A 59 14.99 -15.33 2.28
C ALA A 59 15.10 -16.71 2.96
N LEU A 60 14.46 -17.75 2.40
CA LEU A 60 14.57 -19.12 2.89
C LEU A 60 15.97 -19.70 2.75
N ARG A 61 16.65 -19.47 1.61
CA ARG A 61 18.05 -19.90 1.42
C ARG A 61 19.01 -19.20 2.37
N GLU A 62 18.84 -17.91 2.60
CA GLU A 62 19.63 -17.13 3.58
C GLU A 62 19.48 -17.68 5.00
N LYS A 63 18.32 -18.26 5.31
CA LYS A 63 18.03 -18.95 6.58
C LYS A 63 18.45 -20.44 6.59
N GLY A 64 19.08 -20.94 5.51
CA GLY A 64 19.59 -22.31 5.41
C GLY A 64 18.55 -23.36 4.96
N VAL A 65 17.40 -22.95 4.45
CA VAL A 65 16.42 -23.87 3.84
C VAL A 65 16.76 -24.02 2.35
N PRO A 66 17.05 -25.25 1.86
CA PRO A 66 17.45 -25.49 0.47
C PRO A 66 16.20 -25.58 -0.43
N VAL A 67 15.69 -24.45 -0.86
CA VAL A 67 14.62 -24.37 -1.86
C VAL A 67 15.19 -23.86 -3.19
N CYS A 68 14.68 -24.42 -4.30
CA CYS A 68 15.01 -23.90 -5.64
C CYS A 68 14.35 -22.54 -5.86
N ALA A 69 15.00 -21.69 -6.65
CA ALA A 69 14.40 -20.43 -7.06
C ALA A 69 13.21 -20.72 -7.99
N GLN A 70 12.05 -20.19 -7.65
CA GLN A 70 10.83 -20.32 -8.44
C GLN A 70 10.29 -18.92 -8.72
N VAL A 71 9.90 -18.67 -9.95
CA VAL A 71 9.44 -17.36 -10.40
C VAL A 71 7.96 -17.18 -10.13
N ARG A 72 7.16 -18.25 -10.31
CA ARG A 72 5.71 -18.21 -10.07
C ARG A 72 5.39 -18.61 -8.64
N GLU A 73 4.37 -17.97 -8.06
CA GLU A 73 3.91 -18.28 -6.70
C GLU A 73 3.50 -19.75 -6.55
N ALA A 74 2.76 -20.30 -7.54
CA ALA A 74 2.32 -21.68 -7.51
C ALA A 74 3.48 -22.70 -7.47
N ASP A 75 4.54 -22.42 -8.24
CA ASP A 75 5.72 -23.29 -8.29
C ASP A 75 6.52 -23.20 -6.98
N MET A 76 6.62 -22.01 -6.36
CA MET A 76 7.25 -21.84 -5.06
C MET A 76 6.47 -22.56 -3.95
N VAL A 77 5.15 -22.47 -3.96
CA VAL A 77 4.28 -23.22 -3.04
C VAL A 77 4.48 -24.73 -3.19
N ALA A 78 4.52 -25.23 -4.42
CA ALA A 78 4.76 -26.66 -4.69
C ALA A 78 6.15 -27.11 -4.21
N GLU A 79 7.18 -26.30 -4.45
CA GLU A 79 8.56 -26.59 -4.00
C GLU A 79 8.66 -26.65 -2.48
N ILE A 80 8.09 -25.68 -1.76
CA ILE A 80 8.10 -25.65 -0.29
C ILE A 80 7.31 -26.84 0.27
N ALA A 81 6.13 -27.15 -0.29
CA ALA A 81 5.34 -28.30 0.13
C ALA A 81 6.10 -29.63 -0.08
N ARG A 82 6.83 -29.75 -1.20
CA ARG A 82 7.69 -30.90 -1.47
C ARG A 82 8.80 -31.03 -0.41
N VAL A 83 9.52 -29.92 -0.12
CA VAL A 83 10.59 -29.92 0.89
C VAL A 83 10.04 -30.27 2.27
N TYR A 84 8.84 -29.79 2.61
CA TYR A 84 8.17 -30.13 3.87
C TYR A 84 7.82 -31.62 3.94
N ALA A 85 7.25 -32.20 2.89
CA ALA A 85 6.90 -33.61 2.83
C ALA A 85 8.13 -34.54 2.91
N GLU A 86 9.23 -34.19 2.25
CA GLU A 86 10.50 -34.94 2.29
C GLU A 86 11.13 -34.96 3.69
N ARG A 87 10.82 -33.96 4.55
CA ARG A 87 11.28 -33.90 5.93
C ARG A 87 10.38 -34.63 6.95
N GLY A 88 9.44 -35.42 6.49
CA GLY A 88 8.59 -36.22 7.37
C GLY A 88 7.36 -35.50 7.90
N GLY A 89 6.99 -34.35 7.32
CA GLY A 89 5.81 -33.55 7.70
C GLY A 89 4.45 -34.17 7.33
N ALA A 90 4.40 -35.42 6.90
CA ALA A 90 3.19 -36.02 6.30
C ALA A 90 2.10 -36.46 7.30
N ASP A 91 2.29 -36.40 8.61
CA ASP A 91 1.37 -36.99 9.61
C ASP A 91 0.72 -36.00 10.60
N VAL A 92 0.72 -34.71 10.35
CA VAL A 92 -0.09 -33.80 11.16
C VAL A 92 -1.37 -33.45 10.42
N ALA A 93 -2.43 -34.20 10.69
CA ALA A 93 -3.78 -33.86 10.27
C ALA A 93 -4.17 -32.52 10.94
N VAL A 94 -3.99 -31.42 10.21
CA VAL A 94 -4.53 -30.10 10.59
C VAL A 94 -6.06 -30.25 10.46
N GLN A 95 -6.76 -30.38 11.59
CA GLN A 95 -8.19 -30.11 11.61
C GLN A 95 -8.37 -28.65 11.21
N PRO A 96 -9.12 -28.30 10.15
CA PRO A 96 -9.48 -26.95 9.86
C PRO A 96 -10.21 -26.42 11.10
N SER A 97 -9.63 -25.45 11.78
CA SER A 97 -10.37 -24.70 12.78
C SER A 97 -11.56 -24.10 12.04
N ALA A 98 -12.76 -24.57 12.39
CA ALA A 98 -13.99 -24.03 11.86
C ALA A 98 -13.93 -22.52 12.06
N SER A 99 -13.77 -21.80 10.96
CA SER A 99 -13.95 -20.36 10.94
C SER A 99 -15.37 -20.13 11.41
N ASP A 100 -15.51 -19.61 12.63
CA ASP A 100 -16.75 -19.09 13.14
C ASP A 100 -17.19 -18.02 12.12
N SER A 101 -18.09 -18.39 11.24
CA SER A 101 -18.74 -17.47 10.30
C SER A 101 -19.74 -16.62 11.10
N ARG A 102 -19.21 -15.80 12.01
CA ARG A 102 -19.94 -14.68 12.54
C ARG A 102 -19.81 -13.56 11.54
N MET A 103 -20.90 -13.28 10.86
CA MET A 103 -21.06 -11.98 10.19
C MET A 103 -20.43 -10.90 11.05
N LEU A 104 -19.58 -10.07 10.45
CA LEU A 104 -19.05 -8.85 11.07
C LEU A 104 -20.23 -7.97 11.48
N ASP A 105 -20.80 -8.23 12.67
CA ASP A 105 -21.51 -7.19 13.38
C ASP A 105 -20.52 -6.05 13.55
N ASN A 106 -20.91 -4.82 13.23
CA ASN A 106 -20.14 -3.57 13.37
C ASN A 106 -19.73 -3.28 14.82
N ALA A 107 -19.25 -4.31 15.54
CA ALA A 107 -18.71 -4.24 16.85
C ALA A 107 -17.22 -3.89 16.73
N SER A 108 -16.89 -2.65 17.02
CA SER A 108 -15.56 -2.10 17.28
C SER A 108 -14.57 -3.18 17.69
N PHE A 109 -13.63 -3.53 16.80
CA PHE A 109 -12.44 -4.28 17.18
C PHE A 109 -11.65 -3.41 18.17
N ALA A 110 -11.70 -3.74 19.44
CA ALA A 110 -11.01 -3.03 20.50
C ALA A 110 -9.50 -3.18 20.26
N THR A 111 -8.86 -2.12 19.83
CA THR A 111 -7.43 -1.97 19.72
C THR A 111 -6.85 -1.83 21.13
N ASN A 112 -6.09 -2.81 21.57
CA ASN A 112 -5.67 -2.91 22.98
C ASN A 112 -4.41 -2.11 23.36
N GLU A 113 -3.77 -1.33 22.49
CA GLU A 113 -2.62 -0.47 22.88
C GLU A 113 -2.60 0.93 22.26
N ALA A 114 -3.25 1.19 21.13
CA ALA A 114 -3.37 2.52 20.54
C ALA A 114 -4.43 3.43 21.24
N ALA A 115 -5.07 2.96 22.28
CA ALA A 115 -6.16 3.67 22.97
C ALA A 115 -5.73 4.94 23.73
N ALA A 116 -4.42 5.23 23.85
CA ALA A 116 -3.90 6.33 24.65
C ALA A 116 -3.54 7.60 23.86
N SER A 117 -3.51 7.58 22.51
CA SER A 117 -3.12 8.76 21.73
C SER A 117 -4.34 9.62 21.36
N GLU A 118 -4.12 10.95 21.40
CA GLU A 118 -5.13 11.97 21.13
C GLU A 118 -5.65 11.85 19.67
N PRO A 119 -6.98 11.91 19.45
CA PRO A 119 -7.54 11.96 18.12
C PRO A 119 -7.16 13.28 17.41
N VAL A 120 -6.60 13.19 16.20
CA VAL A 120 -6.25 14.35 15.38
C VAL A 120 -7.28 14.60 14.27
N ILE A 121 -7.97 13.55 13.80
CA ILE A 121 -9.12 13.70 12.89
C ILE A 121 -10.23 12.77 13.41
N GLU A 122 -11.41 13.33 13.54
CA GLU A 122 -12.64 12.62 13.92
C GLU A 122 -13.72 12.84 12.89
N ILE A 123 -14.23 11.75 12.36
CA ILE A 123 -15.35 11.72 11.41
C ILE A 123 -16.50 10.99 12.07
N SER A 124 -17.66 11.60 12.08
CA SER A 124 -18.87 11.02 12.64
C SER A 124 -20.02 11.08 11.63
N HIS A 125 -20.52 9.91 11.25
CA HIS A 125 -21.68 9.74 10.39
C HIS A 125 -21.62 10.54 9.08
N LEU A 126 -20.43 10.65 8.48
CA LEU A 126 -20.20 11.41 7.26
C LEU A 126 -20.89 10.77 6.07
N SER A 127 -21.77 11.54 5.42
CA SER A 127 -22.35 11.15 4.14
C SER A 127 -22.20 12.26 3.11
N HIS A 128 -21.85 11.91 1.88
CA HIS A 128 -21.61 12.84 0.79
C HIS A 128 -22.15 12.32 -0.54
N SER A 129 -22.80 13.19 -1.29
CA SER A 129 -23.29 12.88 -2.64
C SER A 129 -23.01 14.05 -3.59
N TYR A 130 -22.49 13.73 -4.76
CA TYR A 130 -22.27 14.71 -5.82
C TYR A 130 -23.54 15.00 -6.64
N SER A 131 -24.50 14.07 -6.66
CA SER A 131 -25.69 14.14 -7.52
C SER A 131 -26.95 14.60 -6.80
N LEU A 132 -27.08 14.36 -5.47
CA LEU A 132 -28.28 14.67 -4.73
C LEU A 132 -28.34 16.14 -4.30
N SER A 133 -29.48 16.79 -4.55
CA SER A 133 -29.81 18.11 -3.99
C SER A 133 -30.02 18.01 -2.47
N ALA A 134 -29.95 19.16 -1.76
CA ALA A 134 -30.19 19.23 -0.31
C ALA A 134 -31.59 18.73 0.07
N ARG A 135 -32.59 18.93 -0.82
CA ARG A 135 -33.98 18.48 -0.60
C ARG A 135 -34.10 16.96 -0.69
N GLU A 136 -33.40 16.34 -1.64
CA GLU A 136 -33.35 14.88 -1.84
C GLU A 136 -32.63 14.21 -0.69
N ARG A 137 -31.48 14.73 -0.24
CA ARG A 137 -30.77 14.23 0.94
C ARG A 137 -31.64 14.22 2.19
N ARG A 138 -32.39 15.30 2.45
CA ARG A 138 -33.35 15.36 3.58
C ARG A 138 -34.47 14.31 3.48
N ARG A 139 -34.95 13.98 2.27
CA ARG A 139 -35.90 12.88 2.05
C ARG A 139 -35.28 11.53 2.36
N TRP A 140 -34.07 11.31 1.91
CA TRP A 140 -33.29 10.10 2.19
C TRP A 140 -33.12 9.91 3.71
N ARG A 141 -32.65 10.92 4.41
CA ARG A 141 -32.45 10.88 5.87
C ARG A 141 -33.71 10.50 6.61
N LYS A 142 -34.89 11.05 6.24
CA LYS A 142 -36.15 10.69 6.85
C LYS A 142 -36.52 9.22 6.65
N ARG A 143 -36.16 8.63 5.51
CA ARG A 143 -36.39 7.20 5.23
C ARG A 143 -35.46 6.30 6.03
N SER A 144 -34.22 6.67 6.19
CA SER A 144 -33.23 5.89 6.93
C SER A 144 -33.42 5.93 8.45
N THR A 145 -33.99 7.00 9.01
CA THR A 145 -34.27 7.10 10.45
C THR A 145 -35.49 6.28 10.88
N THR A 146 -36.42 5.95 9.96
CA THR A 146 -37.59 5.13 10.23
C THR A 146 -37.39 3.64 9.92
N ALA A 147 -36.26 3.26 9.33
CA ALA A 147 -35.96 1.89 8.99
C ALA A 147 -35.20 1.19 10.14
N ASP A 148 -35.48 -0.08 10.39
CA ASP A 148 -34.72 -0.93 11.27
C ASP A 148 -33.35 -1.28 10.65
N ALA A 149 -32.43 -1.92 11.39
CA ALA A 149 -31.05 -2.18 10.94
C ALA A 149 -31.01 -3.01 9.64
N SER A 150 -31.89 -3.98 9.46
CA SER A 150 -31.99 -4.81 8.25
C SER A 150 -32.54 -4.02 7.05
N SER A 151 -33.49 -3.14 7.30
CA SER A 151 -34.08 -2.22 6.29
C SER A 151 -33.12 -1.08 5.94
N LYS A 152 -32.22 -0.66 6.85
CA LYS A 152 -31.13 0.28 6.55
C LYS A 152 -30.13 -0.35 5.57
N GLN A 153 -29.73 -1.58 5.79
CA GLN A 153 -28.84 -2.30 4.88
C GLN A 153 -29.48 -2.53 3.50
N ALA A 154 -30.79 -2.74 3.43
CA ALA A 154 -31.54 -2.82 2.17
C ALA A 154 -31.75 -1.46 1.48
N LEU A 155 -31.88 -0.37 2.23
CA LEU A 155 -31.97 1.00 1.69
C LEU A 155 -30.62 1.54 1.18
N TRP A 156 -29.54 1.08 1.77
CA TRP A 156 -28.15 1.42 1.40
C TRP A 156 -27.52 0.34 0.50
N GLY A 157 -28.25 -0.74 0.19
CA GLY A 157 -27.79 -1.96 -0.47
C GLY A 157 -26.90 -1.74 -1.71
N ASN A 158 -26.23 -2.79 -2.12
CA ASN A 158 -25.31 -2.90 -3.27
C ASN A 158 -25.96 -2.42 -4.58
N ASP A 159 -26.33 -1.14 -4.65
CA ASP A 159 -26.82 -0.49 -5.86
C ASP A 159 -25.63 0.21 -6.54
N PRO A 160 -25.12 -0.32 -7.67
CA PRO A 160 -24.04 0.32 -8.42
C PRO A 160 -24.43 1.71 -8.92
N ASN A 161 -25.71 2.06 -8.90
CA ASN A 161 -26.24 3.39 -9.20
C ASN A 161 -26.47 4.22 -7.93
N SER A 162 -25.92 3.84 -6.77
CA SER A 162 -26.07 4.61 -5.54
C SER A 162 -25.57 6.05 -5.74
N PRO A 163 -26.39 7.08 -5.43
CA PRO A 163 -25.99 8.47 -5.59
C PRO A 163 -24.99 8.93 -4.52
N TRP A 164 -24.61 8.06 -3.59
CA TRP A 164 -23.76 8.37 -2.46
C TRP A 164 -22.31 7.96 -2.73
N ALA A 165 -21.41 8.93 -2.66
CA ALA A 165 -19.97 8.70 -2.67
C ALA A 165 -19.41 8.28 -1.29
N LEU A 166 -20.05 8.77 -0.22
CA LEU A 166 -19.80 8.34 1.17
C LEU A 166 -21.14 8.11 1.87
N ARG A 167 -21.21 7.07 2.69
CA ARG A 167 -22.42 6.63 3.40
C ARG A 167 -22.09 6.31 4.85
N ASP A 168 -22.56 7.16 5.77
CA ASP A 168 -22.49 6.93 7.22
C ASP A 168 -21.07 6.53 7.71
N VAL A 169 -20.04 7.16 7.15
CA VAL A 169 -18.63 6.87 7.49
C VAL A 169 -18.31 7.49 8.84
N SER A 170 -17.85 6.66 9.77
CA SER A 170 -17.28 7.09 11.04
C SER A 170 -15.86 6.55 11.15
N LEU A 171 -14.89 7.42 11.45
CA LEU A 171 -13.48 7.10 11.46
C LEU A 171 -12.74 8.08 12.37
N THR A 172 -11.77 7.58 13.11
CA THR A 172 -10.86 8.39 13.93
C THR A 172 -9.41 8.15 13.48
N VAL A 173 -8.64 9.21 13.26
CA VAL A 173 -7.18 9.14 13.04
C VAL A 173 -6.51 9.65 14.30
N ARG A 174 -5.53 8.92 14.82
CA ARG A 174 -4.83 9.22 16.06
C ARG A 174 -3.49 9.92 15.79
N ARG A 175 -3.02 10.71 16.74
CA ARG A 175 -1.71 11.39 16.64
C ARG A 175 -0.57 10.37 16.54
N GLY A 176 0.32 10.55 15.56
CA GLY A 176 1.45 9.65 15.32
C GLY A 176 1.06 8.28 14.77
N GLU A 177 -0.18 8.11 14.27
CA GLU A 177 -0.64 6.87 13.63
C GLU A 177 -0.28 6.86 12.14
N PHE A 178 0.03 5.68 11.61
CA PHE A 178 0.08 5.41 10.17
C PHE A 178 -1.17 4.64 9.76
N LEU A 179 -2.17 5.36 9.27
CA LEU A 179 -3.44 4.78 8.82
C LEU A 179 -3.43 4.47 7.32
N GLY A 180 -3.72 3.23 6.95
CA GLY A 180 -3.95 2.79 5.58
C GLY A 180 -5.42 2.87 5.17
N LEU A 181 -5.70 3.40 3.99
CA LEU A 181 -7.04 3.37 3.37
C LEU A 181 -7.01 2.47 2.14
N ALA A 182 -7.63 1.30 2.23
CA ALA A 182 -7.80 0.34 1.15
C ALA A 182 -9.20 0.42 0.52
N GLY A 183 -9.34 -0.11 -0.68
CA GLY A 183 -10.63 -0.22 -1.36
C GLY A 183 -10.48 -0.16 -2.88
N HIS A 184 -11.43 -0.71 -3.62
CA HIS A 184 -11.43 -0.65 -5.09
C HIS A 184 -11.69 0.76 -5.61
N THR A 185 -11.47 0.98 -6.92
CA THR A 185 -11.80 2.25 -7.57
C THR A 185 -13.30 2.53 -7.43
N GLY A 186 -13.65 3.76 -7.00
CA GLY A 186 -15.04 4.14 -6.76
C GLY A 186 -15.56 3.82 -5.35
N SER A 187 -14.77 3.22 -4.46
CA SER A 187 -15.20 2.94 -3.08
C SER A 187 -15.34 4.17 -2.17
N GLY A 188 -15.02 5.38 -2.63
CA GLY A 188 -15.18 6.62 -1.88
C GLY A 188 -13.90 7.20 -1.25
N LYS A 189 -12.74 6.54 -1.37
CA LYS A 189 -11.46 6.95 -0.74
C LYS A 189 -11.07 8.39 -1.06
N SER A 190 -11.02 8.78 -2.35
CA SER A 190 -10.62 10.15 -2.74
C SER A 190 -11.61 11.19 -2.26
N THR A 191 -12.91 10.85 -2.16
CA THR A 191 -13.91 11.73 -1.54
C THR A 191 -13.64 11.88 -0.04
N LEU A 192 -13.32 10.78 0.65
CA LEU A 192 -12.95 10.82 2.07
C LEU A 192 -11.70 11.66 2.30
N VAL A 193 -10.62 11.43 1.52
CA VAL A 193 -9.37 12.24 1.56
C VAL A 193 -9.64 13.73 1.46
N GLN A 194 -10.53 14.15 0.54
CA GLN A 194 -10.87 15.56 0.37
C GLN A 194 -11.65 16.16 1.56
N HIS A 195 -12.29 15.33 2.39
CA HIS A 195 -12.90 15.79 3.62
C HIS A 195 -11.89 15.94 4.76
N LEU A 196 -10.80 15.14 4.77
CA LEU A 196 -9.80 15.17 5.85
C LEU A 196 -9.10 16.54 5.98
N ASN A 197 -8.90 17.25 4.87
CA ASN A 197 -8.24 18.57 4.85
C ASN A 197 -9.19 19.74 4.54
N GLY A 198 -10.50 19.49 4.55
CA GLY A 198 -11.51 20.53 4.30
C GLY A 198 -11.57 21.06 2.88
N LEU A 199 -11.08 20.33 1.86
CA LEU A 199 -11.33 20.65 0.44
C LEU A 199 -12.82 20.53 0.12
N ILE A 200 -13.46 19.49 0.64
CA ILE A 200 -14.90 19.32 0.60
C ILE A 200 -15.44 19.42 2.02
N ARG A 201 -16.50 20.19 2.21
CA ARG A 201 -17.17 20.30 3.51
C ARG A 201 -18.22 19.21 3.68
N PRO A 202 -18.39 18.68 4.89
CA PRO A 202 -19.39 17.65 5.16
C PRO A 202 -20.79 18.14 4.78
N GLN A 203 -21.54 17.29 4.08
CA GLN A 203 -22.95 17.54 3.73
C GLN A 203 -23.87 17.01 4.82
N GLU A 204 -23.53 15.86 5.39
CA GLU A 204 -24.18 15.24 6.54
C GLU A 204 -23.11 14.66 7.47
N GLY A 205 -23.40 14.59 8.76
CA GLY A 205 -22.41 14.23 9.77
C GLY A 205 -21.47 15.37 10.12
N SER A 206 -20.34 15.04 10.72
CA SER A 206 -19.30 16.01 11.11
C SER A 206 -17.90 15.49 10.82
N VAL A 207 -16.99 16.41 10.54
CA VAL A 207 -15.54 16.16 10.42
C VAL A 207 -14.84 17.22 11.26
N CYS A 208 -14.10 16.77 12.25
CA CYS A 208 -13.25 17.60 13.09
C CYS A 208 -11.79 17.21 12.84
N ALA A 209 -10.92 18.17 12.52
CA ALA A 209 -9.51 17.95 12.34
C ALA A 209 -8.72 18.92 13.21
N LEU A 210 -7.84 18.39 14.07
CA LEU A 210 -7.01 19.17 15.01
C LEU A 210 -7.85 20.13 15.87
N GLY A 211 -9.02 19.67 16.32
CA GLY A 211 -9.97 20.43 17.12
C GLY A 211 -10.78 21.48 16.36
N LEU A 212 -10.70 21.53 15.02
CA LEU A 212 -11.40 22.47 14.15
C LEU A 212 -12.55 21.79 13.40
N ASP A 213 -13.74 22.37 13.41
CA ASP A 213 -14.92 21.84 12.71
C ASP A 213 -14.88 22.23 11.22
N LEU A 214 -14.75 21.25 10.33
CA LEU A 214 -14.64 21.46 8.88
C LEU A 214 -15.98 21.84 8.20
N SER A 215 -17.08 21.91 8.93
CA SER A 215 -18.32 22.54 8.45
C SER A 215 -18.16 24.06 8.32
N SER A 216 -17.33 24.66 9.18
CA SER A 216 -16.97 26.09 9.17
C SER A 216 -15.96 26.41 8.03
N LYS A 217 -16.29 27.38 7.19
CA LYS A 217 -15.37 27.82 6.10
C LYS A 217 -14.04 28.34 6.64
N LYS A 218 -14.05 29.02 7.80
CA LYS A 218 -12.86 29.57 8.44
C LYS A 218 -11.94 28.47 8.93
N ASP A 219 -12.50 27.48 9.63
CA ASP A 219 -11.75 26.37 10.22
C ASP A 219 -11.21 25.43 9.15
N ALA A 220 -12.03 25.14 8.12
CA ALA A 220 -11.59 24.38 6.94
C ALA A 220 -10.40 25.08 6.21
N ALA A 221 -10.35 26.40 6.18
CA ALA A 221 -9.19 27.11 5.62
C ALA A 221 -7.95 26.99 6.52
N ALA A 222 -8.12 27.04 7.84
CA ALA A 222 -7.02 26.89 8.80
C ALA A 222 -6.43 25.49 8.81
N VAL A 223 -7.27 24.44 8.65
CA VAL A 223 -6.83 23.03 8.60
C VAL A 223 -5.94 22.71 7.40
N LYS A 224 -6.13 23.38 6.26
CA LYS A 224 -5.33 23.15 5.05
C LYS A 224 -3.82 23.38 5.24
N ALA A 225 -3.45 24.23 6.18
CA ALA A 225 -2.05 24.46 6.53
C ALA A 225 -1.46 23.32 7.36
N LYS A 226 -2.30 22.60 8.11
CA LYS A 226 -1.89 21.61 9.10
C LYS A 226 -2.11 20.17 8.62
N VAL A 227 -3.05 19.95 7.70
CA VAL A 227 -3.31 18.67 7.05
C VAL A 227 -2.85 18.78 5.60
N GLY A 228 -1.61 18.37 5.36
CA GLY A 228 -1.02 18.34 4.03
C GLY A 228 -1.58 17.17 3.20
N VAL A 229 -1.90 17.42 1.94
CA VAL A 229 -2.36 16.37 1.02
C VAL A 229 -1.44 16.29 -0.18
N VAL A 230 -0.95 15.10 -0.45
CA VAL A 230 -0.21 14.75 -1.67
C VAL A 230 -1.14 13.91 -2.54
N PHE A 231 -1.56 14.45 -3.67
CA PHE A 231 -2.43 13.76 -4.62
C PHE A 231 -1.65 12.82 -5.52
N GLN A 232 -2.37 11.95 -6.22
CA GLN A 232 -1.83 11.09 -7.27
C GLN A 232 -1.12 11.94 -8.34
N TYR A 233 0.10 11.56 -8.72
CA TYR A 233 0.97 12.32 -9.64
C TYR A 233 1.26 13.75 -9.16
N PRO A 234 1.87 13.95 -7.98
CA PRO A 234 2.08 15.28 -7.40
C PRO A 234 2.98 16.17 -8.27
N GLU A 235 3.83 15.59 -9.11
CA GLU A 235 4.66 16.31 -10.09
C GLU A 235 3.85 17.14 -11.10
N ARG A 236 2.58 16.81 -11.34
CA ARG A 236 1.69 17.59 -12.20
C ARG A 236 1.18 18.88 -11.55
N GLN A 237 1.47 19.07 -10.26
CA GLN A 237 1.09 20.27 -9.51
C GLN A 237 2.18 21.33 -9.49
N LEU A 238 3.36 21.05 -10.03
CA LEU A 238 4.46 22.00 -10.18
C LEU A 238 4.09 23.06 -11.22
N PHE A 239 4.36 24.33 -10.92
CA PHE A 239 3.94 25.44 -11.77
C PHE A 239 4.88 26.65 -11.76
N ALA A 240 5.80 26.76 -10.78
CA ALA A 240 6.68 27.91 -10.65
C ALA A 240 7.88 27.86 -11.62
N GLU A 241 8.55 28.98 -11.78
CA GLU A 241 9.73 29.09 -12.66
C GLU A 241 10.95 28.39 -12.08
N THR A 242 11.06 28.33 -10.74
CA THR A 242 12.16 27.63 -10.06
C THR A 242 11.65 26.71 -8.95
N VAL A 243 12.45 25.68 -8.63
CA VAL A 243 12.19 24.73 -7.54
C VAL A 243 12.00 25.48 -6.21
N ALA A 244 12.89 26.43 -5.90
CA ALA A 244 12.80 27.19 -4.66
C ALA A 244 11.49 27.99 -4.54
N GLN A 245 11.02 28.57 -5.66
CA GLN A 245 9.76 29.30 -5.70
C GLN A 245 8.56 28.37 -5.53
N ASP A 246 8.58 27.20 -6.16
CA ASP A 246 7.50 26.22 -6.06
C ASP A 246 7.33 25.74 -4.61
N VAL A 247 8.42 25.33 -3.97
CA VAL A 247 8.42 24.88 -2.57
C VAL A 247 8.07 26.02 -1.61
N ALA A 248 8.46 27.27 -1.90
CA ALA A 248 8.14 28.45 -1.10
C ALA A 248 6.66 28.87 -1.17
N PHE A 249 5.92 28.41 -2.17
CA PHE A 249 4.55 28.86 -2.42
C PHE A 249 3.60 28.64 -1.22
N GLY A 250 3.62 27.45 -0.64
CA GLY A 250 2.82 27.13 0.55
C GLY A 250 3.14 28.04 1.74
N PRO A 251 4.38 28.08 2.22
CA PRO A 251 4.81 28.95 3.32
C PRO A 251 4.51 30.45 3.11
N ARG A 252 4.69 30.97 1.89
CA ARG A 252 4.31 32.37 1.57
C ARG A 252 2.81 32.61 1.66
N ASN A 253 1.99 31.67 1.21
CA ASN A 253 0.54 31.78 1.32
C ASN A 253 0.06 31.73 2.78
N LEU A 254 0.86 31.15 3.68
CA LEU A 254 0.62 31.21 5.12
C LEU A 254 1.02 32.58 5.74
N GLY A 255 1.61 33.48 4.96
CA GLY A 255 2.04 34.79 5.42
C GLY A 255 3.29 34.75 6.30
N LEU A 256 4.14 33.73 6.17
CA LEU A 256 5.38 33.64 6.93
C LEU A 256 6.42 34.65 6.46
N PRO A 257 7.29 35.11 7.36
CA PRO A 257 8.45 35.97 7.00
C PRO A 257 9.39 35.26 6.03
N GLU A 258 10.05 35.98 5.12
CA GLU A 258 10.90 35.38 4.07
C GLU A 258 12.10 34.59 4.62
N ASP A 259 12.65 34.95 5.78
CA ASP A 259 13.69 34.17 6.44
C ASP A 259 13.19 32.79 6.90
N GLU A 260 11.97 32.73 7.44
CA GLU A 260 11.32 31.47 7.80
C GLU A 260 10.93 30.67 6.55
N VAL A 261 10.46 31.32 5.48
CA VAL A 261 10.20 30.66 4.19
C VAL A 261 11.47 30.01 3.67
N ALA A 262 12.58 30.75 3.63
CA ALA A 262 13.87 30.23 3.16
C ALA A 262 14.35 29.03 4.00
N ARG A 263 14.22 29.10 5.33
CA ARG A 263 14.53 28.00 6.24
C ARG A 263 13.71 26.75 5.91
N ARG A 264 12.39 26.89 5.74
CA ARG A 264 11.48 25.80 5.44
C ARG A 264 11.74 25.17 4.08
N VAL A 265 12.03 25.97 3.06
CA VAL A 265 12.42 25.50 1.72
C VAL A 265 13.68 24.64 1.81
N ALA A 266 14.73 25.13 2.47
CA ALA A 266 15.97 24.37 2.61
C ALA A 266 15.77 23.06 3.40
N SER A 267 15.04 23.12 4.52
CA SER A 267 14.77 21.96 5.37
C SER A 267 13.93 20.91 4.63
N SER A 268 12.85 21.31 3.94
CA SER A 268 11.96 20.37 3.26
C SER A 268 12.63 19.69 2.07
N LEU A 269 13.44 20.42 1.28
CA LEU A 269 14.23 19.84 0.20
C LEU A 269 15.26 18.84 0.75
N ALA A 270 15.97 19.18 1.84
CA ALA A 270 16.90 18.24 2.47
C ALA A 270 16.20 16.97 2.99
N ARG A 271 15.01 17.08 3.58
CA ARG A 271 14.23 15.93 4.05
C ARG A 271 13.86 14.95 2.92
N VAL A 272 13.62 15.44 1.72
CA VAL A 272 13.34 14.61 0.54
C VAL A 272 14.62 14.18 -0.22
N GLY A 273 15.81 14.48 0.32
CA GLY A 273 17.09 14.10 -0.28
C GLY A 273 17.48 14.93 -1.50
N LEU A 274 17.06 16.20 -1.55
CA LEU A 274 17.41 17.14 -2.61
C LEU A 274 18.24 18.31 -2.04
N ASP A 275 19.30 18.69 -2.76
CA ASP A 275 20.15 19.81 -2.38
C ASP A 275 19.65 21.11 -3.02
N LEU A 276 19.22 22.05 -2.17
CA LEU A 276 18.75 23.37 -2.61
C LEU A 276 19.81 24.11 -3.45
N ALA A 277 21.10 24.01 -3.10
CA ALA A 277 22.17 24.68 -3.84
C ALA A 277 22.35 24.12 -5.27
N ALA A 278 22.04 22.85 -5.46
CA ALA A 278 22.17 22.17 -6.76
C ALA A 278 20.98 22.38 -7.68
N ILE A 279 19.75 22.53 -7.12
CA ILE A 279 18.53 22.52 -7.92
C ILE A 279 17.59 23.70 -7.68
N GLY A 280 17.83 24.52 -6.65
CA GLY A 280 16.89 25.56 -6.22
C GLY A 280 16.52 26.56 -7.33
N ASP A 281 17.47 26.95 -8.16
CA ASP A 281 17.27 27.89 -9.27
C ASP A 281 16.87 27.20 -10.59
N LYS A 282 16.83 25.86 -10.63
CA LYS A 282 16.40 25.13 -11.83
C LYS A 282 14.92 25.21 -12.03
N ASN A 283 14.51 25.11 -13.30
CA ASN A 283 13.12 24.95 -13.64
C ASN A 283 12.68 23.53 -13.20
N PRO A 284 11.56 23.36 -12.45
CA PRO A 284 11.08 22.05 -12.04
C PRO A 284 10.91 21.05 -13.20
N PHE A 285 10.51 21.53 -14.38
CA PHE A 285 10.29 20.69 -15.56
C PHE A 285 11.57 20.18 -16.23
N GLU A 286 12.74 20.68 -15.86
CA GLU A 286 14.05 20.18 -16.32
C GLU A 286 14.55 19.01 -15.45
N LEU A 287 13.90 18.74 -14.34
CA LEU A 287 14.25 17.66 -13.42
C LEU A 287 13.73 16.31 -13.90
N SER A 288 14.35 15.22 -13.45
CA SER A 288 13.79 13.88 -13.66
C SER A 288 12.43 13.73 -12.96
N GLY A 289 11.56 12.84 -13.45
CA GLY A 289 10.23 12.63 -12.86
C GLY A 289 10.27 12.30 -11.36
N GLY A 290 11.26 11.51 -10.92
CA GLY A 290 11.47 11.23 -9.49
C GLY A 290 11.88 12.48 -8.69
N GLN A 291 12.71 13.35 -9.26
CA GLN A 291 13.07 14.63 -8.62
C GLN A 291 11.87 15.58 -8.58
N GLN A 292 11.10 15.69 -9.67
CA GLN A 292 9.88 16.49 -9.71
C GLN A 292 8.89 16.07 -8.61
N ARG A 293 8.68 14.76 -8.45
CA ARG A 293 7.81 14.23 -7.38
C ARG A 293 8.32 14.58 -5.99
N ARG A 294 9.64 14.46 -5.75
CA ARG A 294 10.26 14.86 -4.48
C ARG A 294 10.14 16.37 -4.22
N VAL A 295 10.25 17.22 -5.26
CA VAL A 295 10.01 18.67 -5.15
C VAL A 295 8.57 18.97 -4.78
N ALA A 296 7.59 18.35 -5.45
CA ALA A 296 6.18 18.54 -5.12
C ALA A 296 5.86 18.07 -3.68
N PHE A 297 6.49 16.98 -3.25
CA PHE A 297 6.37 16.49 -1.88
C PHE A 297 7.01 17.46 -0.87
N ALA A 298 8.19 18.02 -1.18
CA ALA A 298 8.84 19.04 -0.37
C ALA A 298 7.96 20.28 -0.21
N GLY A 299 7.22 20.69 -1.25
CA GLY A 299 6.26 21.80 -1.19
C GLY A 299 5.16 21.58 -0.14
N VAL A 300 4.68 20.35 0.03
CA VAL A 300 3.72 20.02 1.10
C VAL A 300 4.41 20.00 2.47
N LEU A 301 5.61 19.40 2.57
CA LEU A 301 6.37 19.35 3.83
C LEU A 301 6.82 20.74 4.31
N ALA A 302 7.03 21.69 3.41
CA ALA A 302 7.41 23.06 3.74
C ALA A 302 6.34 23.83 4.54
N MET A 303 5.10 23.37 4.49
CA MET A 303 4.02 23.87 5.35
C MET A 303 4.12 23.35 6.80
N GLU A 304 4.99 22.37 7.07
CA GLU A 304 5.14 21.67 8.35
C GLU A 304 3.80 21.11 8.86
N PRO A 305 3.16 20.21 8.09
CA PRO A 305 1.87 19.66 8.47
C PRO A 305 1.97 18.75 9.71
N GLU A 306 0.91 18.72 10.52
CA GLU A 306 0.75 17.77 11.64
C GLU A 306 0.20 16.41 11.16
N VAL A 307 -0.53 16.40 10.06
CA VAL A 307 -1.07 15.21 9.40
C VAL A 307 -0.73 15.26 7.92
N LEU A 308 -0.20 14.17 7.38
CA LEU A 308 0.10 14.00 5.96
C LEU A 308 -0.83 12.96 5.35
N VAL A 309 -1.61 13.36 4.36
CA VAL A 309 -2.50 12.49 3.61
C VAL A 309 -1.89 12.25 2.23
N LEU A 310 -1.73 10.98 1.87
CA LEU A 310 -1.09 10.52 0.64
C LEU A 310 -2.11 9.75 -0.20
N ASP A 311 -2.52 10.30 -1.33
CA ASP A 311 -3.46 9.63 -2.24
C ASP A 311 -2.69 8.94 -3.36
N GLU A 312 -2.49 7.62 -3.23
CA GLU A 312 -1.75 6.75 -4.17
C GLU A 312 -0.34 7.26 -4.52
N PRO A 313 0.49 7.50 -3.51
CA PRO A 313 1.77 8.17 -3.71
C PRO A 313 2.77 7.35 -4.52
N MET A 314 2.56 6.03 -4.68
CA MET A 314 3.47 5.12 -5.42
C MET A 314 3.10 4.95 -6.89
N ALA A 315 1.96 5.52 -7.35
CA ALA A 315 1.50 5.35 -8.72
C ALA A 315 2.55 5.80 -9.75
N GLY A 316 2.91 4.90 -10.67
CA GLY A 316 3.85 5.18 -11.76
C GLY A 316 5.33 5.28 -11.36
N LEU A 317 5.70 4.89 -10.13
CA LEU A 317 7.11 4.74 -9.73
C LEU A 317 7.62 3.36 -10.13
N ASP A 318 8.89 3.30 -10.52
CA ASP A 318 9.63 2.04 -10.59
C ASP A 318 9.88 1.47 -9.17
N PRO A 319 10.18 0.18 -9.03
CA PRO A 319 10.36 -0.45 -7.73
C PRO A 319 11.39 0.22 -6.82
N ALA A 320 12.53 0.65 -7.36
CA ALA A 320 13.58 1.30 -6.56
C ALA A 320 13.11 2.66 -6.04
N ALA A 321 12.51 3.49 -6.91
CA ALA A 321 11.94 4.77 -6.51
C ALA A 321 10.79 4.61 -5.52
N ARG A 322 9.99 3.53 -5.64
CA ARG A 322 8.93 3.16 -4.69
C ARG A 322 9.52 2.85 -3.31
N GLY A 323 10.55 2.00 -3.25
CA GLY A 323 11.24 1.66 -2.01
C GLY A 323 11.83 2.89 -1.31
N ASP A 324 12.53 3.75 -2.06
CA ASP A 324 13.08 5.02 -1.57
C ASP A 324 12.00 5.94 -0.99
N PHE A 325 10.84 6.02 -1.67
CA PHE A 325 9.76 6.90 -1.26
C PHE A 325 9.03 6.36 -0.02
N LEU A 326 8.79 5.04 0.06
CA LEU A 326 8.27 4.39 1.26
C LEU A 326 9.21 4.58 2.45
N GLY A 327 10.53 4.41 2.24
CA GLY A 327 11.54 4.68 3.27
C GLY A 327 11.56 6.15 3.72
N LEU A 328 11.25 7.09 2.83
CA LEU A 328 11.09 8.49 3.21
C LEU A 328 9.85 8.69 4.10
N ILE A 329 8.70 8.14 3.71
CA ILE A 329 7.46 8.25 4.49
C ILE A 329 7.63 7.61 5.88
N ASP A 330 8.24 6.43 5.95
CA ASP A 330 8.52 5.73 7.21
C ASP A 330 9.41 6.56 8.14
N ARG A 331 10.47 7.22 7.63
CA ARG A 331 11.29 8.15 8.44
C ARG A 331 10.45 9.31 8.98
N LEU A 332 9.62 9.94 8.15
CA LEU A 332 8.75 11.04 8.58
C LEU A 332 7.76 10.60 9.66
N HIS A 333 7.20 9.40 9.51
CA HIS A 333 6.31 8.80 10.51
C HIS A 333 7.04 8.55 11.84
N ARG A 334 8.24 7.97 11.81
CA ARG A 334 9.09 7.77 13.02
C ARG A 334 9.50 9.08 13.69
N GLU A 335 9.55 10.19 12.94
CA GLU A 335 9.72 11.54 13.48
C GLU A 335 8.46 12.08 14.19
N GLY A 336 7.37 11.32 14.21
CA GLY A 336 6.11 11.63 14.89
C GLY A 336 5.02 12.23 13.99
N LEU A 337 5.22 12.25 12.66
CA LEU A 337 4.21 12.71 11.72
C LEU A 337 3.06 11.68 11.64
N THR A 338 1.82 12.15 11.75
CA THR A 338 0.63 11.33 11.49
C THR A 338 0.48 11.15 9.99
N VAL A 339 0.30 9.92 9.52
CA VAL A 339 0.20 9.60 8.09
C VAL A 339 -1.11 8.89 7.79
N VAL A 340 -1.80 9.33 6.74
CA VAL A 340 -2.93 8.61 6.14
C VAL A 340 -2.56 8.29 4.70
N MET A 341 -2.45 7.02 4.35
CA MET A 341 -2.05 6.58 3.01
C MET A 341 -3.15 5.79 2.31
N VAL A 342 -3.58 6.27 1.18
CA VAL A 342 -4.42 5.50 0.24
C VAL A 342 -3.51 4.67 -0.65
N SER A 343 -3.74 3.37 -0.74
CA SER A 343 -3.00 2.49 -1.65
C SER A 343 -3.89 1.35 -2.16
N HIS A 344 -3.62 0.92 -3.39
CA HIS A 344 -4.14 -0.32 -3.96
C HIS A 344 -3.24 -1.52 -3.67
N SER A 345 -2.00 -1.27 -3.24
CA SER A 345 -1.05 -2.32 -2.88
C SER A 345 -1.29 -2.79 -1.46
N MET A 346 -1.76 -4.02 -1.33
CA MET A 346 -1.95 -4.64 -0.02
C MET A 346 -0.61 -4.89 0.68
N ASP A 347 0.45 -5.14 -0.09
CA ASP A 347 1.81 -5.30 0.44
C ASP A 347 2.34 -4.00 1.07
N ASP A 348 2.12 -2.83 0.44
CA ASP A 348 2.50 -1.53 1.04
C ASP A 348 1.75 -1.28 2.35
N LEU A 349 0.43 -1.50 2.34
CA LEU A 349 -0.40 -1.30 3.52
C LEU A 349 0.00 -2.27 4.65
N ALA A 350 0.31 -3.52 4.30
CA ALA A 350 0.75 -4.52 5.27
C ALA A 350 2.09 -4.17 5.94
N ASN A 351 3.01 -3.57 5.16
CA ASN A 351 4.36 -3.27 5.64
C ASN A 351 4.48 -1.93 6.36
N CYS A 352 3.60 -0.96 6.07
CA CYS A 352 3.78 0.42 6.54
C CYS A 352 2.75 0.86 7.58
N CYS A 353 1.54 0.26 7.60
CA CYS A 353 0.43 0.81 8.37
C CYS A 353 0.27 0.14 9.73
N ASP A 354 -0.01 0.95 10.77
CA ASP A 354 -0.40 0.45 12.08
C ASP A 354 -1.83 -0.10 12.06
N ARG A 355 -2.70 0.55 11.27
CA ARG A 355 -4.11 0.20 11.11
C ARG A 355 -4.54 0.42 9.67
N ILE A 356 -5.46 -0.41 9.19
CA ILE A 356 -6.04 -0.34 7.85
C ILE A 356 -7.55 -0.18 7.97
N VAL A 357 -8.11 0.71 7.18
CA VAL A 357 -9.54 0.88 6.95
C VAL A 357 -9.83 0.49 5.50
N VAL A 358 -10.72 -0.46 5.33
CA VAL A 358 -11.18 -0.91 4.02
C VAL A 358 -12.50 -0.24 3.69
N MET A 359 -12.51 0.47 2.56
CA MET A 359 -13.71 1.12 2.04
C MET A 359 -14.35 0.28 0.95
N ASN A 360 -15.65 0.08 1.05
CA ASN A 360 -16.44 -0.53 -0.02
C ASN A 360 -17.74 0.26 -0.23
N GLU A 361 -18.07 0.60 -1.47
CA GLU A 361 -19.31 1.29 -1.87
C GLU A 361 -19.67 2.52 -1.00
N GLY A 362 -18.66 3.32 -0.63
CA GLY A 362 -18.81 4.55 0.15
C GLY A 362 -18.95 4.35 1.66
N ALA A 363 -18.82 3.14 2.17
CA ALA A 363 -18.87 2.82 3.60
C ALA A 363 -17.58 2.15 4.07
N VAL A 364 -17.33 2.17 5.38
CA VAL A 364 -16.30 1.35 6.01
C VAL A 364 -16.76 -0.10 6.00
N PHE A 365 -15.99 -0.97 5.37
CA PHE A 365 -16.25 -2.41 5.27
C PHE A 365 -15.56 -3.17 6.40
N ALA A 366 -14.29 -2.86 6.65
CA ALA A 366 -13.49 -3.44 7.71
C ALA A 366 -12.48 -2.43 8.25
N GLU A 367 -12.09 -2.57 9.49
CA GLU A 367 -11.10 -1.73 10.15
C GLU A 367 -10.34 -2.58 11.19
N GLY A 368 -9.01 -2.45 11.24
CA GLY A 368 -8.18 -3.18 12.20
C GLY A 368 -6.69 -3.08 11.88
N THR A 369 -5.88 -3.78 12.65
CA THR A 369 -4.46 -3.98 12.31
C THR A 369 -4.34 -4.76 11.00
N PRO A 370 -3.18 -4.70 10.29
CA PRO A 370 -2.97 -5.51 9.08
C PRO A 370 -3.31 -6.99 9.30
N ALA A 371 -2.90 -7.57 10.44
CA ALA A 371 -3.21 -8.96 10.78
C ALA A 371 -4.73 -9.22 10.86
N GLN A 372 -5.49 -8.32 11.49
CA GLN A 372 -6.94 -8.46 11.63
C GLN A 372 -7.65 -8.32 10.28
N VAL A 373 -7.28 -7.33 9.47
CA VAL A 373 -7.91 -7.10 8.18
C VAL A 373 -7.62 -8.24 7.20
N PHE A 374 -6.36 -8.66 7.10
CA PHE A 374 -5.96 -9.71 6.16
C PHE A 374 -6.35 -11.13 6.61
N ALA A 375 -6.71 -11.35 7.88
CA ALA A 375 -7.31 -12.61 8.30
C ALA A 375 -8.63 -12.93 7.56
N HIS A 376 -9.31 -11.92 7.04
CA HIS A 376 -10.57 -12.04 6.29
C HIS A 376 -10.37 -12.08 4.77
N ALA A 377 -9.41 -12.90 4.30
CA ALA A 377 -9.00 -12.94 2.89
C ALA A 377 -10.15 -13.22 1.91
N ASP A 378 -11.08 -14.12 2.25
CA ASP A 378 -12.22 -14.47 1.38
C ASP A 378 -13.24 -13.33 1.29
N GLU A 379 -13.45 -12.60 2.37
CA GLU A 379 -14.32 -11.41 2.40
C GLU A 379 -13.73 -10.29 1.56
N LEU A 380 -12.43 -10.04 1.69
CA LEU A 380 -11.71 -9.04 0.86
C LEU A 380 -11.79 -9.40 -0.63
N LYS A 381 -11.60 -10.69 -0.98
CA LYS A 381 -11.77 -11.16 -2.37
C LYS A 381 -13.19 -10.94 -2.89
N SER A 382 -14.21 -11.12 -2.05
CA SER A 382 -15.63 -10.93 -2.43
C SER A 382 -15.93 -9.49 -2.87
N ILE A 383 -15.19 -8.51 -2.37
CA ILE A 383 -15.29 -7.09 -2.74
C ILE A 383 -14.23 -6.65 -3.75
N GLY A 384 -13.53 -7.61 -4.40
CA GLY A 384 -12.54 -7.33 -5.44
C GLY A 384 -11.17 -6.83 -4.93
N LEU A 385 -10.87 -7.04 -3.64
CA LEU A 385 -9.56 -6.74 -3.06
C LEU A 385 -8.72 -7.99 -2.91
N GLY A 386 -7.42 -7.86 -3.12
CA GLY A 386 -6.44 -8.92 -2.84
C GLY A 386 -6.02 -8.94 -1.37
N VAL A 387 -5.12 -9.87 -1.07
CA VAL A 387 -4.32 -9.88 0.16
C VAL A 387 -2.84 -9.81 -0.22
N PRO A 388 -1.93 -9.49 0.72
CA PRO A 388 -0.49 -9.46 0.46
C PRO A 388 0.03 -10.75 -0.17
N ALA A 389 1.05 -10.66 -1.02
CA ALA A 389 1.61 -11.80 -1.74
C ALA A 389 2.09 -12.91 -0.80
N ALA A 390 2.76 -12.53 0.30
CA ALA A 390 3.20 -13.48 1.31
C ALA A 390 2.01 -14.27 1.92
N GLN A 391 0.91 -13.60 2.19
CA GLN A 391 -0.27 -14.25 2.75
C GLN A 391 -0.98 -15.15 1.73
N ARG A 392 -1.03 -14.76 0.44
CA ARG A 392 -1.53 -15.67 -0.62
C ARG A 392 -0.74 -16.97 -0.65
N MET A 393 0.59 -16.88 -0.61
CA MET A 393 1.48 -18.04 -0.55
C MET A 393 1.29 -18.85 0.74
N ALA A 394 1.15 -18.18 1.90
CA ALA A 394 0.89 -18.86 3.17
C ALA A 394 -0.43 -19.64 3.15
N LEU A 395 -1.51 -19.07 2.63
CA LEU A 395 -2.81 -19.75 2.49
C LEU A 395 -2.72 -20.93 1.52
N ALA A 396 -2.01 -20.79 0.40
CA ALA A 396 -1.81 -21.88 -0.55
C ALA A 396 -0.96 -23.01 0.05
N LEU A 397 0.07 -22.68 0.84
CA LEU A 397 0.87 -23.67 1.57
C LEU A 397 0.05 -24.42 2.62
N ALA A 398 -0.81 -23.71 3.36
CA ALA A 398 -1.71 -24.35 4.32
C ALA A 398 -2.69 -25.31 3.63
N GLN A 399 -3.22 -24.95 2.45
CA GLN A 399 -4.03 -25.85 1.62
C GLN A 399 -3.24 -27.06 1.10
N ALA A 400 -1.95 -26.91 0.86
CA ALA A 400 -1.03 -27.97 0.48
C ALA A 400 -0.58 -28.84 1.67
N GLY A 401 -1.09 -28.60 2.88
CA GLY A 401 -0.82 -29.41 4.08
C GLY A 401 0.37 -28.97 4.92
N VAL A 402 0.94 -27.78 4.67
CA VAL A 402 1.97 -27.18 5.53
C VAL A 402 1.28 -26.50 6.72
N PRO A 403 1.60 -26.85 7.99
CA PRO A 403 0.87 -26.36 9.17
C PRO A 403 1.29 -24.93 9.55
N LEU A 404 0.83 -23.95 8.77
CA LEU A 404 1.12 -22.52 8.98
C LEU A 404 -0.03 -21.81 9.70
N ARG A 405 0.32 -20.88 10.60
CA ARG A 405 -0.63 -19.94 11.18
C ARG A 405 -0.70 -18.67 10.31
N CYS A 406 -1.62 -18.67 9.35
CA CYS A 406 -1.68 -17.66 8.28
C CYS A 406 -2.10 -16.26 8.75
N ASP A 407 -2.56 -16.09 9.99
CA ASP A 407 -3.12 -14.85 10.55
C ASP A 407 -2.11 -13.70 10.71
N LYS A 408 -0.80 -14.01 10.70
CA LYS A 408 0.28 -13.00 10.84
C LYS A 408 1.32 -13.03 9.73
N LEU A 409 1.11 -13.82 8.69
CA LEU A 409 2.08 -14.06 7.61
C LEU A 409 1.80 -13.18 6.39
N TYR A 410 1.75 -11.87 6.56
CA TYR A 410 1.45 -10.90 5.51
C TYR A 410 2.69 -10.20 4.93
N THR A 411 3.89 -10.47 5.47
CA THR A 411 5.18 -10.04 4.88
C THR A 411 6.04 -11.23 4.48
N VAL A 412 6.91 -11.06 3.50
CA VAL A 412 7.81 -12.12 3.01
C VAL A 412 8.74 -12.60 4.12
N GLU A 413 9.25 -11.67 4.94
CA GLU A 413 10.15 -11.95 6.06
C GLU A 413 9.44 -12.82 7.11
N ALA A 414 8.22 -12.43 7.52
CA ALA A 414 7.45 -13.19 8.51
C ALA A 414 7.14 -14.61 8.01
N LEU A 415 6.77 -14.75 6.73
CA LEU A 415 6.54 -16.07 6.13
C LEU A 415 7.82 -16.90 6.05
N ALA A 416 8.95 -16.28 5.70
CA ALA A 416 10.24 -16.96 5.65
C ALA A 416 10.73 -17.39 7.03
N ASP A 417 10.49 -16.60 8.09
CA ASP A 417 10.83 -16.95 9.47
C ASP A 417 10.03 -18.17 9.95
N GLU A 418 8.71 -18.17 9.75
CA GLU A 418 7.83 -19.26 10.15
C GLU A 418 8.17 -20.56 9.40
N LEU A 419 8.36 -20.46 8.07
CA LEU A 419 8.77 -21.61 7.25
C LEU A 419 10.14 -22.15 7.61
N ALA A 420 11.11 -21.29 7.89
CA ALA A 420 12.44 -21.71 8.32
C ALA A 420 12.36 -22.42 9.67
N GLY A 421 11.58 -21.90 10.63
CA GLY A 421 11.33 -22.56 11.91
C GLY A 421 10.73 -23.96 11.76
N LEU A 422 9.71 -24.10 10.90
CA LEU A 422 9.08 -25.38 10.61
C LEU A 422 10.03 -26.35 9.90
N LEU A 423 10.71 -25.88 8.86
CA LEU A 423 11.54 -26.72 8.01
C LEU A 423 12.88 -27.08 8.66
N LEU A 424 13.45 -26.27 9.52
CA LEU A 424 14.72 -26.53 10.22
C LEU A 424 14.46 -27.21 11.59
N GLY A 425 13.33 -26.95 12.24
CA GLY A 425 12.95 -27.61 13.50
C GLY A 425 12.58 -29.09 13.36
N CYS A 426 12.26 -29.57 12.15
CA CYS A 426 12.04 -30.98 11.82
C CYS A 426 13.32 -31.76 11.50
N ALA A 427 14.52 -31.28 11.88
CA ALA A 427 15.78 -31.77 11.39
C ALA A 427 16.31 -32.98 12.16
N ASP A 428 15.96 -34.20 11.70
CA ASP A 428 16.78 -35.41 11.87
C ASP A 428 17.09 -36.13 10.52
N VAL A 429 16.78 -35.52 9.36
CA VAL A 429 17.02 -36.07 8.03
C VAL A 429 17.99 -35.21 7.24
N PRO A 430 19.17 -35.72 6.82
CA PRO A 430 20.12 -34.96 6.01
C PRO A 430 19.53 -34.64 4.64
N LEU A 431 19.53 -33.38 4.28
CA LEU A 431 19.04 -32.87 3.01
C LEU A 431 19.82 -33.44 1.82
N ARG A 432 19.12 -34.12 0.92
CA ARG A 432 19.62 -34.35 -0.44
C ARG A 432 19.50 -33.04 -1.19
N VAL A 433 20.62 -32.43 -1.54
CA VAL A 433 20.69 -31.27 -2.44
C VAL A 433 20.39 -31.74 -3.86
N PRO A 434 19.21 -31.46 -4.45
CA PRO A 434 19.02 -31.61 -5.88
C PRO A 434 19.08 -30.22 -6.48
N CYS A 435 20.07 -29.95 -7.26
CA CYS A 435 19.96 -29.21 -8.50
C CYS A 435 21.33 -28.78 -8.99
N GLN A 436 21.92 -29.62 -9.77
CA GLN A 436 22.73 -29.14 -10.88
C GLN A 436 21.77 -28.95 -12.06
N ALA A 437 21.26 -27.75 -12.24
CA ALA A 437 20.73 -27.34 -13.53
C ALA A 437 21.87 -27.44 -14.53
N GLY A 438 21.70 -28.31 -15.52
CA GLY A 438 22.73 -28.69 -16.46
C GLY A 438 23.33 -27.51 -17.19
N SER A 439 24.54 -27.17 -16.83
CA SER A 439 25.44 -26.46 -17.71
C SER A 439 25.91 -27.43 -18.81
N LYS A 440 25.17 -27.54 -19.91
CA LYS A 440 25.73 -28.00 -21.17
C LYS A 440 26.65 -26.88 -21.68
N ALA A 441 27.95 -27.03 -21.40
CA ALA A 441 28.96 -26.29 -22.12
C ALA A 441 28.81 -26.58 -23.63
N PRO A 442 28.92 -25.56 -24.49
CA PRO A 442 28.98 -25.80 -25.92
C PRO A 442 30.36 -26.45 -26.22
N THR A 443 30.31 -27.69 -26.73
CA THR A 443 31.43 -28.33 -27.36
C THR A 443 31.85 -27.47 -28.53
N ARG A 444 33.07 -26.91 -28.45
CA ARG A 444 33.80 -26.44 -29.62
C ARG A 444 34.10 -27.65 -30.51
N GLU A 445 33.46 -27.73 -31.65
CA GLU A 445 34.01 -28.47 -32.77
C GLU A 445 35.05 -27.58 -33.47
N GLU A 446 36.33 -27.98 -33.35
CA GLU A 446 37.36 -27.61 -34.29
C GLU A 446 37.16 -28.44 -35.56
N GLY A 447 37.23 -27.82 -36.71
CA GLY A 447 37.26 -28.55 -37.95
C GLY A 447 37.15 -27.73 -39.20
N CYS A 448 38.32 -27.42 -39.80
CA CYS A 448 38.61 -26.97 -41.19
C CYS A 448 38.00 -25.68 -41.68
#